data_ca8221c7e1ebba8c134f69e753a2e95c
#
_entry.id   ca8221c7e1ebba8c134f69e753a2e95c
#
_cell.length_a   1.000
_cell.length_b   1.000
_cell.length_c   1.000
_cell.angle_alpha   90.00
_cell.angle_beta   90.00
_cell.angle_gamma   90.00
#
_symmetry.space_group_name_H-M   'P 1'
#
loop_
_entity.id
_entity.type
_entity.pdbx_description
1 polymer ?
#
loop_
_entity_poly.entity_id
_entity_poly.type
_entity_poly.pdbx_seq_one_letter_code
_entity_poly.pdbx_strand_id
1 'polypeptide(L)'
;MEYIFHQGDFYKEILKINNVNEDDLNIDRFFNEQYDEENILLFKEKLLSFKDKKILLVGDYDCDGICATAIIKRLLNHLDIKHSYYIPSRSDGYGLSEMIVKMAKKNNYDVIMALDNGVCANDALDLAKKLDIKVLIIDHHEYKDIPDCEAFIHPNLLKKDYQNLSAGALSYLFSAYFYDDELSLVYGGLSTLSDMVGVLNYNRYLIKRMMDILKSEDIYEINLLNDNKEIDYNSLSFNVIPKINAISRMGYNANVLVKYMLGSKEECINLLPSINKINDYRKKETEREFNIAKSLINENDDFYILISKEFKEGLCGLLANKIVSEYNKPCLVFNESDGLLKGSGRSKEDINLYEYLSNKKDIFKTFGGHNQACGLVLLKEDLNKLLEYINNEKIKTSEYKKDVIDVEIEDIDFVLYEKLLNLMPFGTDLKEPLFRINNFTYSKKIMMAYKYPKYLVNDILSAISFKSKNNKDDFSSVIGYLKKDNYHKNQLSILIEDLS
;
A
#
# COMPACT_ATOMS: atom_id res chain seq x y z
N MET A 1 26.09 -3.33 3.27
CA MET A 1 25.02 -4.17 2.70
C MET A 1 25.72 -5.27 1.96
N GLU A 2 25.37 -6.52 2.20
CA GLU A 2 25.97 -7.65 1.51
C GLU A 2 25.07 -8.08 0.33
N TYR A 3 25.71 -8.58 -0.73
CA TYR A 3 25.01 -9.03 -1.94
C TYR A 3 25.28 -10.51 -2.18
N ILE A 4 24.26 -11.24 -2.69
CA ILE A 4 24.38 -12.59 -3.22
C ILE A 4 24.26 -12.45 -4.74
N PHE A 5 25.28 -12.92 -5.46
CA PHE A 5 25.36 -12.78 -6.91
C PHE A 5 24.91 -14.06 -7.59
N HIS A 6 24.01 -13.94 -8.59
CA HIS A 6 23.46 -15.00 -9.37
C HIS A 6 23.86 -14.86 -10.84
N GLN A 7 24.10 -15.99 -11.51
CA GLN A 7 24.44 -16.05 -12.93
C GLN A 7 23.57 -17.10 -13.60
N GLY A 8 23.08 -16.82 -14.81
CA GLY A 8 22.29 -17.77 -15.57
C GLY A 8 21.15 -17.11 -16.33
N ASP A 9 20.16 -17.93 -16.69
CA ASP A 9 18.95 -17.43 -17.36
C ASP A 9 18.19 -16.48 -16.42
N PHE A 10 18.03 -15.26 -16.86
CA PHE A 10 17.42 -14.16 -16.14
C PHE A 10 16.04 -14.52 -15.53
N TYR A 11 15.18 -15.15 -16.33
CA TYR A 11 13.83 -15.49 -15.88
C TYR A 11 13.85 -16.54 -14.77
N LYS A 12 14.65 -17.59 -14.95
CA LYS A 12 14.78 -18.67 -13.95
C LYS A 12 15.38 -18.19 -12.65
N GLU A 13 16.40 -17.32 -12.73
CA GLU A 13 17.01 -16.77 -11.51
C GLU A 13 16.05 -15.88 -10.74
N ILE A 14 15.22 -15.04 -11.41
CA ILE A 14 14.18 -14.25 -10.70
C ILE A 14 13.19 -15.16 -9.97
N LEU A 15 12.68 -16.20 -10.62
CA LEU A 15 11.75 -17.12 -9.99
C LEU A 15 12.36 -17.80 -8.77
N LYS A 16 13.59 -18.27 -8.90
CA LYS A 16 14.35 -18.93 -7.84
C LYS A 16 14.61 -17.99 -6.64
N ILE A 17 15.10 -16.77 -6.89
CA ILE A 17 15.38 -15.74 -5.87
C ILE A 17 14.12 -15.43 -5.07
N ASN A 18 12.97 -15.34 -5.74
CA ASN A 18 11.70 -15.01 -5.09
C ASN A 18 10.94 -16.25 -4.59
N ASN A 19 11.46 -17.46 -4.78
CA ASN A 19 10.78 -18.72 -4.46
C ASN A 19 9.37 -18.81 -5.08
N VAL A 20 9.24 -18.40 -6.35
CA VAL A 20 7.99 -18.32 -7.12
C VAL A 20 7.97 -19.42 -8.17
N ASN A 21 6.83 -20.08 -8.34
CA ASN A 21 6.58 -21.02 -9.42
C ASN A 21 5.96 -20.31 -10.63
N GLU A 22 6.12 -20.84 -11.83
CA GLU A 22 5.49 -20.31 -13.04
C GLU A 22 3.96 -20.28 -12.95
N ASP A 23 3.36 -21.25 -12.26
CA ASP A 23 1.92 -21.29 -12.04
C ASP A 23 1.41 -20.10 -11.21
N ASP A 24 2.20 -19.57 -10.28
CA ASP A 24 1.85 -18.40 -9.47
C ASP A 24 1.79 -17.11 -10.33
N LEU A 25 2.45 -17.12 -11.49
CA LEU A 25 2.42 -16.03 -12.48
C LEU A 25 1.33 -16.19 -13.54
N ASN A 26 0.78 -17.41 -13.70
CA ASN A 26 -0.23 -17.72 -14.70
C ASN A 26 -1.60 -17.18 -14.28
N ILE A 27 -2.08 -16.16 -15.00
CA ILE A 27 -3.38 -15.54 -14.77
C ILE A 27 -4.53 -16.19 -15.55
N ASP A 28 -4.22 -17.01 -16.56
CA ASP A 28 -5.23 -17.57 -17.49
C ASP A 28 -6.23 -18.47 -16.79
N ARG A 29 -5.82 -19.12 -15.70
CA ARG A 29 -6.67 -19.97 -14.88
C ARG A 29 -7.82 -19.25 -14.21
N PHE A 30 -7.75 -17.93 -14.04
CA PHE A 30 -8.79 -17.13 -13.39
C PHE A 30 -9.83 -16.53 -14.36
N PHE A 31 -9.63 -16.65 -15.69
CA PHE A 31 -10.59 -16.11 -16.67
C PHE A 31 -11.91 -16.92 -16.78
N ASN A 32 -11.87 -18.23 -16.47
CA ASN A 32 -13.01 -19.11 -16.57
C ASN A 32 -13.30 -19.85 -15.26
N GLU A 33 -12.84 -19.32 -14.14
CA GLU A 33 -12.97 -19.99 -12.86
C GLU A 33 -14.43 -20.01 -12.40
N GLN A 34 -14.89 -21.19 -11.98
CA GLN A 34 -16.13 -21.30 -11.24
C GLN A 34 -15.84 -21.00 -9.79
N TYR A 35 -16.38 -19.91 -9.31
CA TYR A 35 -16.24 -19.49 -7.92
C TYR A 35 -16.99 -20.46 -6.98
N ASP A 36 -16.28 -21.23 -6.17
CA ASP A 36 -16.82 -22.24 -5.26
C ASP A 36 -16.29 -22.12 -3.82
N GLU A 37 -15.89 -20.92 -3.41
CA GLU A 37 -15.42 -20.65 -2.06
C GLU A 37 -16.59 -20.69 -1.05
N GLU A 38 -16.60 -21.70 -0.18
CA GLU A 38 -17.69 -21.92 0.80
C GLU A 38 -17.95 -20.69 1.67
N ASN A 39 -16.88 -20.03 2.12
CA ASN A 39 -16.97 -18.84 2.96
C ASN A 39 -17.70 -17.70 2.24
N ILE A 40 -17.41 -17.50 0.95
CA ILE A 40 -18.07 -16.49 0.13
C ILE A 40 -19.53 -16.87 -0.15
N LEU A 41 -19.80 -18.13 -0.40
CA LEU A 41 -21.18 -18.62 -0.60
C LEU A 41 -22.04 -18.44 0.67
N LEU A 42 -21.49 -18.72 1.85
CA LEU A 42 -22.17 -18.45 3.12
C LEU A 42 -22.45 -16.95 3.30
N PHE A 43 -21.46 -16.10 3.02
CA PHE A 43 -21.63 -14.64 3.10
C PHE A 43 -22.70 -14.15 2.12
N LYS A 44 -22.74 -14.70 0.88
CA LYS A 44 -23.77 -14.43 -0.13
C LYS A 44 -25.15 -14.77 0.38
N GLU A 45 -25.34 -15.96 0.96
CA GLU A 45 -26.60 -16.39 1.57
C GLU A 45 -27.06 -15.41 2.66
N LYS A 46 -26.15 -15.05 3.56
CA LYS A 46 -26.42 -14.09 4.64
C LYS A 46 -26.80 -12.71 4.09
N LEU A 47 -26.06 -12.18 3.14
CA LEU A 47 -26.42 -10.89 2.51
C LEU A 47 -27.83 -10.93 1.89
N LEU A 48 -28.15 -11.97 1.15
CA LEU A 48 -29.46 -12.12 0.52
C LEU A 48 -30.60 -12.26 1.54
N SER A 49 -30.35 -12.84 2.72
CA SER A 49 -31.33 -12.89 3.82
C SER A 49 -31.66 -11.50 4.38
N PHE A 50 -30.82 -10.52 4.13
CA PHE A 50 -31.02 -9.11 4.52
C PHE A 50 -31.51 -8.21 3.37
N LYS A 51 -32.03 -8.79 2.27
CA LYS A 51 -32.43 -8.02 1.08
C LYS A 51 -33.41 -6.89 1.38
N ASP A 52 -34.38 -7.12 2.28
CA ASP A 52 -35.37 -6.13 2.67
C ASP A 52 -34.95 -5.21 3.83
N LYS A 53 -33.71 -5.32 4.28
CA LYS A 53 -33.13 -4.57 5.39
C LYS A 53 -32.38 -3.36 4.89
N LYS A 54 -32.23 -2.36 5.78
CA LYS A 54 -31.42 -1.17 5.50
C LYS A 54 -29.99 -1.39 5.97
N ILE A 55 -29.04 -1.36 5.04
CA ILE A 55 -27.62 -1.64 5.30
C ILE A 55 -26.82 -0.33 5.38
N LEU A 56 -25.94 -0.21 6.40
CA LEU A 56 -24.91 0.81 6.47
C LEU A 56 -23.57 0.19 6.10
N LEU A 57 -22.93 0.65 5.02
CA LEU A 57 -21.56 0.32 4.68
C LEU A 57 -20.62 1.19 5.52
N VAL A 58 -19.67 0.60 6.21
CA VAL A 58 -18.65 1.29 7.00
C VAL A 58 -17.28 0.92 6.44
N GLY A 59 -16.71 1.79 5.61
CA GLY A 59 -15.39 1.58 5.00
C GLY A 59 -14.25 2.16 5.82
N ASP A 60 -13.00 1.82 5.46
CA ASP A 60 -11.84 2.58 5.93
C ASP A 60 -11.57 3.79 5.03
N TYR A 61 -10.72 4.69 5.50
CA TYR A 61 -10.49 6.02 4.92
C TYR A 61 -9.33 6.08 3.92
N ASP A 62 -8.65 4.99 3.64
CA ASP A 62 -7.59 4.92 2.63
C ASP A 62 -8.09 4.36 1.29
N CYS A 63 -7.17 4.15 0.36
CA CYS A 63 -7.54 3.75 -0.99
C CYS A 63 -8.17 2.34 -1.03
N ASP A 64 -7.75 1.41 -0.16
CA ASP A 64 -8.32 0.07 -0.08
C ASP A 64 -9.77 0.13 0.42
N GLY A 65 -10.02 0.73 1.57
CA GLY A 65 -11.35 0.87 2.14
C GLY A 65 -12.30 1.68 1.26
N ILE A 66 -11.82 2.72 0.55
CA ILE A 66 -12.61 3.49 -0.43
C ILE A 66 -13.01 2.60 -1.62
N CYS A 67 -12.06 1.84 -2.19
CA CYS A 67 -12.34 0.92 -3.29
C CYS A 67 -13.32 -0.18 -2.86
N ALA A 68 -13.10 -0.82 -1.70
CA ALA A 68 -14.00 -1.82 -1.14
C ALA A 68 -15.43 -1.28 -0.99
N THR A 69 -15.56 -0.06 -0.43
CA THR A 69 -16.87 0.60 -0.27
C THR A 69 -17.55 0.91 -1.62
N ALA A 70 -16.77 1.37 -2.61
CA ALA A 70 -17.30 1.66 -3.94
C ALA A 70 -17.81 0.39 -4.64
N ILE A 71 -17.05 -0.71 -4.57
CA ILE A 71 -17.41 -2.00 -5.15
C ILE A 71 -18.70 -2.54 -4.52
N ILE A 72 -18.76 -2.62 -3.20
CA ILE A 72 -19.95 -3.15 -2.50
C ILE A 72 -21.17 -2.25 -2.70
N LYS A 73 -20.97 -0.93 -2.75
CA LYS A 73 -22.08 -0.02 -3.08
C LYS A 73 -22.63 -0.26 -4.49
N ARG A 74 -21.79 -0.56 -5.48
CA ARG A 74 -22.20 -0.94 -6.84
C ARG A 74 -22.99 -2.25 -6.81
N LEU A 75 -22.48 -3.26 -6.09
CA LEU A 75 -23.19 -4.54 -5.91
C LEU A 75 -24.58 -4.35 -5.28
N LEU A 76 -24.68 -3.59 -4.17
CA LEU A 76 -25.97 -3.38 -3.51
C LEU A 76 -26.97 -2.57 -4.36
N ASN A 77 -26.48 -1.65 -5.20
CA ASN A 77 -27.28 -0.98 -6.21
C ASN A 77 -27.81 -2.00 -7.26
N HIS A 78 -26.95 -2.90 -7.76
CA HIS A 78 -27.32 -3.94 -8.70
C HIS A 78 -28.39 -4.89 -8.14
N LEU A 79 -28.29 -5.21 -6.84
CA LEU A 79 -29.26 -6.08 -6.14
C LEU A 79 -30.53 -5.36 -5.65
N ASP A 80 -30.66 -4.05 -5.86
CA ASP A 80 -31.74 -3.19 -5.35
C ASP A 80 -31.91 -3.29 -3.82
N ILE A 81 -30.79 -3.37 -3.09
CA ILE A 81 -30.78 -3.40 -1.61
C ILE A 81 -30.60 -1.97 -1.07
N LYS A 82 -31.47 -1.57 -0.14
CA LYS A 82 -31.40 -0.23 0.48
C LYS A 82 -30.14 -0.08 1.34
N HIS A 83 -29.30 0.90 1.01
CA HIS A 83 -28.07 1.11 1.73
C HIS A 83 -27.65 2.59 1.77
N SER A 84 -26.70 2.87 2.65
CA SER A 84 -25.92 4.12 2.67
C SER A 84 -24.49 3.76 3.06
N TYR A 85 -23.57 4.69 2.95
CA TYR A 85 -22.18 4.47 3.36
C TYR A 85 -21.70 5.57 4.31
N TYR A 86 -20.70 5.22 5.11
CA TYR A 86 -20.00 6.11 6.01
C TYR A 86 -18.52 5.73 6.06
N ILE A 87 -17.67 6.70 5.77
CA ILE A 87 -16.22 6.56 5.96
C ILE A 87 -15.86 7.40 7.18
N PRO A 88 -15.39 6.79 8.28
CA PRO A 88 -14.99 7.53 9.48
C PRO A 88 -13.78 8.42 9.18
N SER A 89 -13.69 9.54 9.89
CA SER A 89 -12.49 10.36 9.87
C SER A 89 -11.44 9.79 10.85
N ARG A 90 -10.17 10.15 10.67
CA ARG A 90 -9.12 9.76 11.63
C ARG A 90 -9.41 10.19 13.07
N SER A 91 -10.11 11.31 13.25
CA SER A 91 -10.55 11.77 14.58
C SER A 91 -11.64 10.90 15.21
N ASP A 92 -12.44 10.19 14.41
CA ASP A 92 -13.50 9.30 14.90
C ASP A 92 -12.94 7.92 15.34
N GLY A 93 -11.66 7.68 15.06
CA GLY A 93 -10.99 6.40 15.27
C GLY A 93 -10.91 5.57 13.98
N TYR A 94 -10.35 4.38 14.10
CA TYR A 94 -10.20 3.44 13.00
C TYR A 94 -11.42 2.53 12.89
N GLY A 95 -12.00 2.42 11.69
CA GLY A 95 -13.00 1.41 11.34
C GLY A 95 -14.29 1.47 12.15
N LEU A 96 -14.89 0.30 12.36
CA LEU A 96 -16.14 0.13 13.10
C LEU A 96 -15.94 0.41 14.59
N SER A 97 -16.72 1.32 15.15
CA SER A 97 -16.67 1.73 16.57
C SER A 97 -18.06 1.74 17.21
N GLU A 98 -18.11 1.71 18.54
CA GLU A 98 -19.39 1.84 19.27
C GLU A 98 -20.18 3.11 18.87
N MET A 99 -19.49 4.21 18.56
CA MET A 99 -20.13 5.44 18.10
C MET A 99 -20.89 5.21 16.79
N ILE A 100 -20.29 4.50 15.84
CA ILE A 100 -20.90 4.17 14.54
C ILE A 100 -22.10 3.22 14.74
N VAL A 101 -21.98 2.24 15.62
CA VAL A 101 -23.09 1.33 15.96
C VAL A 101 -24.29 2.11 16.56
N LYS A 102 -24.02 3.03 17.51
CA LYS A 102 -25.06 3.90 18.10
C LYS A 102 -25.69 4.81 17.04
N MET A 103 -24.89 5.34 16.11
CA MET A 103 -25.37 6.14 14.98
C MET A 103 -26.23 5.30 14.04
N ALA A 104 -25.83 4.08 13.71
CA ALA A 104 -26.61 3.17 12.87
C ALA A 104 -27.97 2.86 13.49
N LYS A 105 -28.03 2.54 14.81
CA LYS A 105 -29.28 2.30 15.51
C LYS A 105 -30.20 3.51 15.50
N LYS A 106 -29.64 4.69 15.78
CA LYS A 106 -30.42 5.97 15.77
C LYS A 106 -31.04 6.28 14.40
N ASN A 107 -30.39 5.86 13.31
CA ASN A 107 -30.85 6.10 11.94
C ASN A 107 -31.59 4.90 11.33
N ASN A 108 -32.01 3.94 12.16
CA ASN A 108 -32.79 2.78 11.79
C ASN A 108 -32.11 1.93 10.70
N TYR A 109 -30.82 1.67 10.83
CA TYR A 109 -30.14 0.63 10.08
C TYR A 109 -30.31 -0.70 10.81
N ASP A 110 -30.59 -1.74 10.03
CA ASP A 110 -30.76 -3.12 10.53
C ASP A 110 -29.42 -3.89 10.49
N VAL A 111 -28.57 -3.55 9.52
CA VAL A 111 -27.32 -4.23 9.23
C VAL A 111 -26.19 -3.22 9.05
N ILE A 112 -25.03 -3.54 9.59
CA ILE A 112 -23.76 -2.88 9.27
C ILE A 112 -22.94 -3.86 8.43
N MET A 113 -22.34 -3.39 7.33
CA MET A 113 -21.31 -4.12 6.61
C MET A 113 -20.00 -3.35 6.73
N ALA A 114 -19.06 -3.88 7.51
CA ALA A 114 -17.73 -3.35 7.67
C ALA A 114 -16.83 -3.80 6.52
N LEU A 115 -16.08 -2.87 5.93
CA LEU A 115 -15.27 -3.05 4.74
C LEU A 115 -13.86 -2.52 5.00
N ASP A 116 -12.86 -3.39 4.91
CA ASP A 116 -11.48 -3.09 5.25
C ASP A 116 -11.29 -2.75 6.74
N ASN A 117 -12.15 -3.28 7.55
CA ASN A 117 -12.12 -3.17 9.01
C ASN A 117 -13.14 -4.12 9.63
N GLY A 118 -13.10 -4.28 10.94
CA GLY A 118 -14.17 -4.94 11.70
C GLY A 118 -13.75 -6.22 12.39
N VAL A 119 -12.76 -6.98 11.89
CA VAL A 119 -12.35 -8.26 12.50
C VAL A 119 -11.81 -8.11 13.92
N CYS A 120 -11.30 -6.94 14.28
CA CYS A 120 -10.80 -6.63 15.64
C CYS A 120 -11.71 -5.70 16.43
N ALA A 121 -12.92 -5.38 15.95
CA ALA A 121 -13.82 -4.38 16.56
C ALA A 121 -14.72 -4.98 17.67
N ASN A 122 -14.17 -5.78 18.58
CA ASN A 122 -14.94 -6.58 19.56
C ASN A 122 -15.96 -5.76 20.35
N ASP A 123 -15.59 -4.59 20.90
CA ASP A 123 -16.51 -3.73 21.67
C ASP A 123 -17.68 -3.26 20.83
N ALA A 124 -17.42 -2.93 19.56
CA ALA A 124 -18.48 -2.51 18.62
C ALA A 124 -19.38 -3.67 18.21
N LEU A 125 -18.82 -4.87 18.00
CA LEU A 125 -19.57 -6.09 17.71
C LEU A 125 -20.48 -6.48 18.88
N ASP A 126 -19.96 -6.46 20.11
CA ASP A 126 -20.74 -6.70 21.33
C ASP A 126 -21.89 -5.70 21.48
N LEU A 127 -21.64 -4.42 21.18
CA LEU A 127 -22.68 -3.40 21.22
C LEU A 127 -23.72 -3.60 20.13
N ALA A 128 -23.30 -3.95 18.89
CA ALA A 128 -24.19 -4.22 17.78
C ALA A 128 -25.16 -5.37 18.14
N LYS A 129 -24.65 -6.44 18.72
CA LYS A 129 -25.45 -7.57 19.20
C LYS A 129 -26.47 -7.15 20.26
N LYS A 130 -26.06 -6.34 21.28
CA LYS A 130 -26.97 -5.80 22.30
C LYS A 130 -28.07 -4.92 21.74
N LEU A 131 -27.82 -4.22 20.65
CA LEU A 131 -28.75 -3.31 19.97
C LEU A 131 -29.53 -4.00 18.85
N ASP A 132 -29.37 -5.31 18.65
CA ASP A 132 -29.96 -6.09 17.55
C ASP A 132 -29.66 -5.45 16.16
N ILE A 133 -28.39 -5.12 15.95
CA ILE A 133 -27.85 -4.76 14.64
C ILE A 133 -27.01 -5.93 14.15
N LYS A 134 -27.30 -6.44 12.96
CA LYS A 134 -26.53 -7.51 12.35
C LYS A 134 -25.25 -6.97 11.74
N VAL A 135 -24.15 -7.72 11.79
CA VAL A 135 -22.88 -7.28 11.24
C VAL A 135 -22.35 -8.30 10.23
N LEU A 136 -21.95 -7.80 9.06
CA LEU A 136 -21.21 -8.51 8.02
C LEU A 136 -19.84 -7.84 7.88
N ILE A 137 -18.78 -8.62 7.63
CA ILE A 137 -17.40 -8.09 7.57
C ILE A 137 -16.70 -8.62 6.31
N ILE A 138 -16.05 -7.71 5.55
CA ILE A 138 -15.05 -8.04 4.52
C ILE A 138 -13.76 -7.34 4.94
N ASP A 139 -12.78 -8.12 5.39
CA ASP A 139 -11.56 -7.58 5.99
C ASP A 139 -10.38 -8.52 5.74
N HIS A 140 -9.16 -7.99 5.82
CA HIS A 140 -7.93 -8.76 5.62
C HIS A 140 -6.91 -8.58 6.75
N HIS A 141 -7.23 -7.75 7.73
CA HIS A 141 -6.35 -7.47 8.87
C HIS A 141 -6.19 -8.69 9.78
N GLU A 142 -5.04 -8.81 10.42
CA GLU A 142 -4.78 -9.89 11.38
C GLU A 142 -5.78 -9.84 12.55
N TYR A 143 -6.32 -11.00 12.91
CA TYR A 143 -7.22 -11.18 14.06
C TYR A 143 -6.77 -12.36 14.92
N LYS A 144 -7.08 -12.30 16.21
CA LYS A 144 -6.78 -13.39 17.14
C LYS A 144 -7.95 -14.33 17.32
N ASP A 145 -9.13 -13.75 17.52
CA ASP A 145 -10.37 -14.47 17.79
C ASP A 145 -11.33 -14.24 16.63
N ILE A 146 -12.13 -15.28 16.32
CA ILE A 146 -13.17 -15.18 15.29
C ILE A 146 -14.16 -14.08 15.69
N PRO A 147 -14.43 -13.09 14.83
CA PRO A 147 -15.35 -11.99 15.15
C PRO A 147 -16.77 -12.51 15.36
N ASP A 148 -17.46 -12.03 16.41
CA ASP A 148 -18.88 -12.36 16.68
C ASP A 148 -19.79 -11.55 15.74
N CYS A 149 -19.94 -12.03 14.50
CA CYS A 149 -20.72 -11.42 13.45
C CYS A 149 -21.56 -12.47 12.69
N GLU A 150 -22.46 -12.02 11.81
CA GLU A 150 -23.33 -12.93 11.05
C GLU A 150 -22.57 -13.75 10.00
N ALA A 151 -21.60 -13.11 9.33
CA ALA A 151 -20.63 -13.74 8.43
C ALA A 151 -19.47 -12.79 8.16
N PHE A 152 -18.29 -13.34 7.84
CA PHE A 152 -17.15 -12.54 7.39
C PHE A 152 -16.36 -13.23 6.28
N ILE A 153 -15.80 -12.44 5.39
CA ILE A 153 -14.86 -12.87 4.35
C ILE A 153 -13.48 -12.41 4.77
N HIS A 154 -12.53 -13.35 4.77
CA HIS A 154 -11.14 -13.08 5.10
C HIS A 154 -10.20 -13.98 4.29
N PRO A 155 -9.02 -13.51 3.84
CA PRO A 155 -8.10 -14.31 3.02
C PRO A 155 -7.73 -15.65 3.65
N ASN A 156 -7.54 -15.70 4.98
CA ASN A 156 -7.17 -16.93 5.70
C ASN A 156 -8.24 -18.04 5.66
N LEU A 157 -9.46 -17.72 5.23
CA LEU A 157 -10.58 -18.66 5.09
C LEU A 157 -10.78 -19.12 3.64
N LEU A 158 -9.96 -18.63 2.70
CA LEU A 158 -10.07 -18.91 1.28
C LEU A 158 -8.96 -19.87 0.83
N LYS A 159 -9.13 -20.46 -0.35
CA LYS A 159 -8.11 -21.29 -1.00
C LYS A 159 -6.80 -20.50 -1.19
N LYS A 160 -5.69 -21.23 -1.35
CA LYS A 160 -4.34 -20.67 -1.44
C LYS A 160 -4.22 -19.51 -2.44
N ASP A 161 -4.89 -19.61 -3.58
CA ASP A 161 -4.81 -18.63 -4.67
C ASP A 161 -5.44 -17.26 -4.33
N TYR A 162 -6.28 -17.21 -3.30
CA TYR A 162 -6.97 -16.04 -2.80
C TYR A 162 -6.41 -15.52 -1.46
N GLN A 163 -5.30 -16.06 -1.02
CA GLN A 163 -4.60 -15.56 0.16
C GLN A 163 -3.93 -14.22 -0.13
N ASN A 164 -3.74 -13.40 0.89
CA ASN A 164 -3.14 -12.06 0.82
C ASN A 164 -3.93 -11.06 -0.06
N LEU A 165 -5.24 -11.22 -0.21
CA LEU A 165 -6.07 -10.23 -0.89
C LEU A 165 -6.31 -9.02 0.02
N SER A 166 -6.30 -7.82 -0.57
CA SER A 166 -6.77 -6.59 0.07
C SER A 166 -8.31 -6.60 0.21
N ALA A 167 -8.86 -5.71 1.02
CA ALA A 167 -10.31 -5.65 1.22
C ALA A 167 -11.09 -5.31 -0.05
N GLY A 168 -10.55 -4.45 -0.93
CA GLY A 168 -11.18 -4.17 -2.23
C GLY A 168 -11.09 -5.36 -3.18
N ALA A 169 -9.98 -6.12 -3.16
CA ALA A 169 -9.86 -7.35 -3.93
C ALA A 169 -10.87 -8.42 -3.47
N LEU A 170 -11.04 -8.60 -2.15
CA LEU A 170 -12.06 -9.47 -1.56
C LEU A 170 -13.48 -9.01 -1.92
N SER A 171 -13.72 -7.70 -1.87
CA SER A 171 -15.00 -7.10 -2.25
C SER A 171 -15.33 -7.34 -3.71
N TYR A 172 -14.33 -7.24 -4.61
CA TYR A 172 -14.53 -7.60 -6.02
C TYR A 172 -14.77 -9.10 -6.19
N LEU A 173 -13.94 -9.95 -5.59
CA LEU A 173 -14.12 -11.41 -5.63
C LEU A 173 -15.55 -11.78 -5.19
N PHE A 174 -16.05 -11.21 -4.09
CA PHE A 174 -17.41 -11.40 -3.64
C PHE A 174 -18.47 -10.88 -4.65
N SER A 175 -18.26 -9.69 -5.20
CA SER A 175 -19.18 -9.09 -6.19
C SER A 175 -19.29 -9.95 -7.46
N ALA A 176 -18.20 -10.57 -7.89
CA ALA A 176 -18.16 -11.44 -9.07
C ALA A 176 -19.03 -12.70 -8.97
N TYR A 177 -19.43 -13.10 -7.74
CA TYR A 177 -20.44 -14.16 -7.55
C TYR A 177 -21.87 -13.75 -7.94
N PHE A 178 -22.09 -12.49 -8.26
CA PHE A 178 -23.42 -11.97 -8.66
C PHE A 178 -23.43 -11.51 -10.10
N TYR A 179 -22.41 -10.76 -10.53
CA TYR A 179 -22.35 -10.21 -11.88
C TYR A 179 -20.92 -9.77 -12.22
N ASP A 180 -20.61 -9.75 -13.49
CA ASP A 180 -19.35 -9.23 -13.99
C ASP A 180 -19.40 -7.70 -14.08
N ASP A 181 -18.40 -7.01 -13.48
CA ASP A 181 -18.33 -5.55 -13.40
C ASP A 181 -16.89 -5.08 -13.54
N GLU A 182 -16.53 -4.65 -14.74
CA GLU A 182 -15.17 -4.22 -15.07
C GLU A 182 -14.69 -3.04 -14.20
N LEU A 183 -15.58 -2.10 -13.87
CA LEU A 183 -15.19 -0.99 -12.99
C LEU A 183 -14.90 -1.46 -11.57
N SER A 184 -15.67 -2.41 -11.05
CA SER A 184 -15.36 -3.05 -9.76
C SER A 184 -14.04 -3.84 -9.81
N LEU A 185 -13.72 -4.48 -10.95
CA LEU A 185 -12.41 -5.12 -11.16
C LEU A 185 -11.28 -4.08 -11.10
N VAL A 186 -11.44 -2.95 -11.79
CA VAL A 186 -10.45 -1.85 -11.75
C VAL A 186 -10.21 -1.38 -10.32
N TYR A 187 -11.26 -1.22 -9.52
CA TYR A 187 -11.11 -0.82 -8.12
C TYR A 187 -10.46 -1.91 -7.26
N GLY A 188 -10.76 -3.20 -7.51
CA GLY A 188 -10.08 -4.31 -6.85
C GLY A 188 -8.58 -4.35 -7.15
N GLY A 189 -8.19 -4.13 -8.41
CA GLY A 189 -6.78 -4.03 -8.80
C GLY A 189 -6.07 -2.80 -8.21
N LEU A 190 -6.75 -1.64 -8.16
CA LEU A 190 -6.21 -0.42 -7.56
C LEU A 190 -6.00 -0.57 -6.06
N SER A 191 -6.96 -1.20 -5.37
CA SER A 191 -6.89 -1.57 -3.96
C SER A 191 -5.66 -2.44 -3.68
N THR A 192 -5.48 -3.52 -4.46
CA THR A 192 -4.33 -4.43 -4.35
C THR A 192 -2.99 -3.69 -4.45
N LEU A 193 -2.86 -2.76 -5.41
CA LEU A 193 -1.65 -1.93 -5.52
C LEU A 193 -1.48 -0.95 -4.34
N SER A 194 -2.58 -0.44 -3.80
CA SER A 194 -2.54 0.59 -2.75
C SER A 194 -2.13 0.05 -1.40
N ASP A 195 -2.55 -1.17 -1.10
CA ASP A 195 -2.30 -1.83 0.18
C ASP A 195 -0.98 -2.60 0.23
N MET A 196 -0.25 -2.62 -0.90
CA MET A 196 1.08 -3.25 -1.02
C MET A 196 1.09 -4.73 -0.60
N VAL A 197 0.00 -5.44 -0.79
CA VAL A 197 -0.08 -6.90 -0.63
C VAL A 197 0.70 -7.64 -1.72
N GLY A 198 0.79 -8.98 -1.64
CA GLY A 198 1.47 -9.78 -2.66
C GLY A 198 0.90 -9.56 -4.08
N VAL A 199 1.71 -9.80 -5.10
CA VAL A 199 1.36 -9.57 -6.53
C VAL A 199 1.28 -10.87 -7.34
N LEU A 200 1.19 -12.01 -6.66
CA LEU A 200 1.06 -13.34 -7.27
C LEU A 200 -0.41 -13.81 -7.31
N ASN A 201 -0.66 -14.87 -8.03
CA ASN A 201 -1.96 -15.54 -8.09
C ASN A 201 -3.11 -14.58 -8.48
N TYR A 202 -4.21 -14.58 -7.72
CA TYR A 202 -5.39 -13.75 -8.01
C TYR A 202 -5.10 -12.24 -7.96
N ASN A 203 -4.21 -11.79 -7.08
CA ASN A 203 -3.75 -10.41 -7.06
C ASN A 203 -3.13 -9.99 -8.41
N ARG A 204 -2.30 -10.88 -8.99
CA ARG A 204 -1.70 -10.65 -10.31
C ARG A 204 -2.75 -10.56 -11.40
N TYR A 205 -3.73 -11.45 -11.37
CA TYR A 205 -4.87 -11.40 -12.28
C TYR A 205 -5.57 -10.03 -12.20
N LEU A 206 -5.97 -9.60 -11.01
CA LEU A 206 -6.64 -8.31 -10.80
C LEU A 206 -5.83 -7.13 -11.32
N ILE A 207 -4.53 -7.06 -10.97
CA ILE A 207 -3.67 -5.95 -11.36
C ILE A 207 -3.45 -5.94 -12.89
N LYS A 208 -3.20 -7.08 -13.51
CA LYS A 208 -3.02 -7.15 -14.97
C LYS A 208 -4.30 -6.80 -15.71
N ARG A 209 -5.44 -7.38 -15.30
CA ARG A 209 -6.74 -7.07 -15.91
C ARG A 209 -7.13 -5.61 -15.75
N MET A 210 -6.91 -5.03 -14.57
CA MET A 210 -7.07 -3.58 -14.36
C MET A 210 -6.23 -2.78 -15.37
N MET A 211 -4.96 -3.14 -15.57
CA MET A 211 -4.08 -2.42 -16.51
C MET A 211 -4.55 -2.56 -17.95
N ASP A 212 -5.09 -3.72 -18.34
CA ASP A 212 -5.64 -3.94 -19.68
C ASP A 212 -6.86 -3.04 -19.92
N ILE A 213 -7.80 -3.00 -18.96
CA ILE A 213 -8.99 -2.15 -19.02
C ILE A 213 -8.60 -0.66 -19.06
N LEU A 214 -7.70 -0.23 -18.18
CA LEU A 214 -7.24 1.18 -18.14
C LEU A 214 -6.51 1.64 -19.40
N LYS A 215 -5.97 0.71 -20.20
CA LYS A 215 -5.34 1.02 -21.48
C LYS A 215 -6.32 1.01 -22.66
N SER A 216 -7.39 0.22 -22.59
CA SER A 216 -8.37 0.04 -23.65
C SER A 216 -9.60 0.94 -23.51
N GLU A 217 -9.94 1.37 -22.28
CA GLU A 217 -11.15 2.09 -21.97
C GLU A 217 -10.92 3.43 -21.27
N ASP A 218 -11.83 4.39 -21.45
CA ASP A 218 -11.80 5.68 -20.75
C ASP A 218 -12.44 5.56 -19.35
N ILE A 219 -11.70 5.07 -18.39
CA ILE A 219 -12.09 5.10 -16.97
C ILE A 219 -11.78 6.52 -16.46
N TYR A 220 -12.70 7.45 -16.71
CA TYR A 220 -12.49 8.88 -16.55
C TYR A 220 -12.11 9.29 -15.10
N GLU A 221 -12.64 8.62 -14.07
CA GLU A 221 -12.30 8.91 -12.69
C GLU A 221 -10.81 8.62 -12.39
N ILE A 222 -10.26 7.56 -12.96
CA ILE A 222 -8.83 7.23 -12.82
C ILE A 222 -7.97 8.13 -13.71
N ASN A 223 -8.39 8.33 -14.97
CA ASN A 223 -7.67 9.20 -15.92
C ASN A 223 -7.54 10.63 -15.40
N LEU A 224 -8.60 11.21 -14.83
CA LEU A 224 -8.60 12.53 -14.22
C LEU A 224 -7.66 12.60 -13.00
N LEU A 225 -7.66 11.61 -12.12
CA LEU A 225 -6.71 11.52 -11.01
C LEU A 225 -5.27 11.38 -11.50
N ASN A 226 -5.05 10.75 -12.66
CA ASN A 226 -3.74 10.62 -13.28
C ASN A 226 -3.34 11.86 -14.11
N ASP A 227 -4.07 12.97 -14.01
CA ASP A 227 -3.85 14.21 -14.80
C ASP A 227 -3.90 13.96 -16.32
N ASN A 228 -4.67 12.97 -16.77
CA ASN A 228 -4.80 12.49 -18.16
C ASN A 228 -3.45 12.10 -18.82
N LYS A 229 -2.50 11.62 -18.01
CA LYS A 229 -1.22 11.08 -18.50
C LYS A 229 -1.34 9.61 -18.85
N GLU A 230 -0.34 9.09 -19.56
CA GLU A 230 -0.23 7.64 -19.78
C GLU A 230 -0.28 6.87 -18.45
N ILE A 231 -1.08 5.80 -18.42
CA ILE A 231 -1.26 4.97 -17.23
C ILE A 231 -0.26 3.82 -17.26
N ASP A 232 0.51 3.74 -16.20
CA ASP A 232 1.36 2.60 -15.86
C ASP A 232 1.32 2.35 -14.34
N TYR A 233 1.97 1.29 -13.87
CA TYR A 233 2.01 0.94 -12.44
C TYR A 233 2.57 2.08 -11.58
N ASN A 234 3.57 2.81 -12.08
CA ASN A 234 4.17 3.92 -11.35
C ASN A 234 3.18 5.10 -11.24
N SER A 235 2.48 5.44 -12.31
CA SER A 235 1.51 6.53 -12.30
C SER A 235 0.34 6.24 -11.34
N LEU A 236 -0.12 5.00 -11.25
CA LEU A 236 -1.12 4.60 -10.26
C LEU A 236 -0.56 4.73 -8.83
N SER A 237 0.61 4.17 -8.56
CA SER A 237 1.23 4.15 -7.23
C SER A 237 1.69 5.52 -6.73
N PHE A 238 2.17 6.40 -7.62
CA PHE A 238 2.76 7.68 -7.22
C PHE A 238 1.90 8.91 -7.53
N ASN A 239 0.85 8.77 -8.34
CA ASN A 239 -0.04 9.89 -8.68
C ASN A 239 -1.49 9.63 -8.23
N VAL A 240 -2.13 8.52 -8.63
CA VAL A 240 -3.54 8.24 -8.35
C VAL A 240 -3.75 7.92 -6.85
N ILE A 241 -3.16 6.85 -6.36
CA ILE A 241 -3.30 6.37 -4.98
C ILE A 241 -2.93 7.46 -3.94
N PRO A 242 -1.83 8.22 -4.10
CA PRO A 242 -1.51 9.30 -3.16
C PRO A 242 -2.53 10.44 -3.11
N LYS A 243 -3.27 10.71 -4.20
CA LYS A 243 -4.34 11.72 -4.21
C LYS A 243 -5.55 11.25 -3.40
N ILE A 244 -5.91 9.96 -3.53
CA ILE A 244 -6.97 9.34 -2.72
C ILE A 244 -6.58 9.39 -1.24
N ASN A 245 -5.41 8.88 -0.88
CA ASN A 245 -4.95 8.82 0.50
C ASN A 245 -4.71 10.20 1.14
N ALA A 246 -4.50 11.26 0.34
CA ALA A 246 -4.25 12.59 0.86
C ALA A 246 -5.44 13.16 1.64
N ILE A 247 -6.66 12.83 1.24
CA ILE A 247 -7.89 13.38 1.83
C ILE A 247 -7.93 13.07 3.34
N SER A 248 -7.86 11.79 3.69
CA SER A 248 -7.89 11.35 5.09
C SER A 248 -6.61 11.72 5.85
N ARG A 249 -5.43 11.64 5.20
CA ARG A 249 -4.15 12.03 5.83
C ARG A 249 -4.12 13.48 6.27
N MET A 250 -4.84 14.35 5.57
CA MET A 250 -4.96 15.78 5.89
C MET A 250 -6.18 16.10 6.78
N GLY A 251 -6.90 15.08 7.28
CA GLY A 251 -8.04 15.24 8.19
C GLY A 251 -9.35 15.65 7.51
N TYR A 252 -9.43 15.53 6.18
CA TYR A 252 -10.68 15.81 5.44
C TYR A 252 -11.58 14.58 5.38
N ASN A 253 -12.87 14.83 5.14
CA ASN A 253 -13.89 13.79 5.05
C ASN A 253 -13.73 12.94 3.79
N ALA A 254 -13.36 11.67 3.96
CA ALA A 254 -13.11 10.73 2.87
C ALA A 254 -14.37 10.22 2.16
N ASN A 255 -15.59 10.49 2.68
CA ASN A 255 -16.84 10.16 1.97
C ASN A 255 -16.92 10.84 0.59
N VAL A 256 -16.23 11.96 0.39
CA VAL A 256 -16.12 12.63 -0.92
C VAL A 256 -15.47 11.73 -1.97
N LEU A 257 -14.58 10.82 -1.57
CA LEU A 257 -13.90 9.92 -2.50
C LEU A 257 -14.83 8.82 -3.03
N VAL A 258 -15.67 8.23 -2.17
CA VAL A 258 -16.70 7.27 -2.64
C VAL A 258 -17.66 7.98 -3.61
N LYS A 259 -18.02 9.24 -3.32
CA LYS A 259 -18.83 10.05 -4.23
C LYS A 259 -18.07 10.31 -5.55
N TYR A 260 -16.78 10.59 -5.52
CA TYR A 260 -15.94 10.78 -6.70
C TYR A 260 -15.86 9.50 -7.55
N MET A 261 -15.54 8.36 -6.94
CA MET A 261 -15.37 7.07 -7.62
C MET A 261 -16.65 6.57 -8.30
N LEU A 262 -17.83 6.97 -7.80
CA LEU A 262 -19.13 6.52 -8.30
C LEU A 262 -19.94 7.63 -8.97
N GLY A 263 -19.35 8.81 -9.09
CA GLY A 263 -19.99 9.98 -9.67
C GLY A 263 -19.98 9.98 -11.20
N SER A 264 -20.79 10.83 -11.81
CA SER A 264 -20.70 11.12 -13.24
C SER A 264 -19.37 11.84 -13.55
N LYS A 265 -18.98 11.85 -14.84
CA LYS A 265 -17.78 12.59 -15.30
C LYS A 265 -17.80 14.05 -14.88
N GLU A 266 -18.97 14.69 -14.92
CA GLU A 266 -19.15 16.08 -14.48
C GLU A 266 -18.92 16.23 -12.97
N GLU A 267 -19.43 15.33 -12.16
CA GLU A 267 -19.17 15.34 -10.70
C GLU A 267 -17.69 15.13 -10.39
N CYS A 268 -17.01 14.24 -11.11
CA CYS A 268 -15.58 14.03 -10.97
C CYS A 268 -14.80 15.30 -11.31
N ILE A 269 -15.12 15.97 -12.44
CA ILE A 269 -14.49 17.22 -12.85
C ILE A 269 -14.69 18.31 -11.80
N ASN A 270 -15.86 18.38 -11.19
CA ASN A 270 -16.16 19.38 -10.15
C ASN A 270 -15.43 19.11 -8.81
N LEU A 271 -15.19 17.84 -8.45
CA LEU A 271 -14.51 17.46 -7.21
C LEU A 271 -12.97 17.46 -7.33
N LEU A 272 -12.45 17.17 -8.52
CA LEU A 272 -11.01 17.02 -8.79
C LEU A 272 -10.14 18.21 -8.31
N PRO A 273 -10.52 19.50 -8.52
CA PRO A 273 -9.70 20.63 -8.05
C PRO A 273 -9.49 20.62 -6.54
N SER A 274 -10.49 20.20 -5.77
CA SER A 274 -10.40 20.10 -4.32
C SER A 274 -9.47 18.95 -3.89
N ILE A 275 -9.56 17.79 -4.56
CA ILE A 275 -8.68 16.63 -4.33
C ILE A 275 -7.23 17.01 -4.63
N ASN A 276 -6.97 17.64 -5.78
CA ASN A 276 -5.63 18.07 -6.16
C ASN A 276 -5.06 19.10 -5.16
N LYS A 277 -5.85 20.09 -4.75
CA LYS A 277 -5.44 21.09 -3.76
C LYS A 277 -5.04 20.46 -2.41
N ILE A 278 -5.81 19.47 -1.94
CA ILE A 278 -5.50 18.76 -0.70
C ILE A 278 -4.21 17.93 -0.86
N ASN A 279 -4.02 17.25 -1.98
CA ASN A 279 -2.79 16.51 -2.23
C ASN A 279 -1.56 17.42 -2.34
N ASP A 280 -1.68 18.57 -2.97
CA ASP A 280 -0.59 19.56 -3.02
C ASP A 280 -0.27 20.13 -1.65
N TYR A 281 -1.29 20.37 -0.83
CA TYR A 281 -1.12 20.76 0.56
C TYR A 281 -0.41 19.65 1.35
N ARG A 282 -0.82 18.38 1.20
CA ARG A 282 -0.12 17.23 1.80
C ARG A 282 1.36 17.20 1.42
N LYS A 283 1.70 17.38 0.11
CA LYS A 283 3.11 17.40 -0.35
C LYS A 283 3.92 18.49 0.34
N LYS A 284 3.37 19.71 0.40
CA LYS A 284 4.03 20.87 1.03
C LYS A 284 4.22 20.65 2.54
N GLU A 285 3.19 20.17 3.23
CA GLU A 285 3.29 19.88 4.66
C GLU A 285 4.27 18.74 4.94
N THR A 286 4.24 17.66 4.15
CA THR A 286 5.21 16.57 4.29
C THR A 286 6.65 17.08 4.18
N GLU A 287 6.93 18.01 3.26
CA GLU A 287 8.28 18.57 3.09
C GLU A 287 8.64 19.53 4.24
N ARG A 288 7.69 20.37 4.67
CA ARG A 288 7.88 21.25 5.84
C ARG A 288 8.19 20.43 7.11
N GLU A 289 7.34 19.42 7.39
CA GLU A 289 7.49 18.59 8.58
C GLU A 289 8.74 17.70 8.52
N PHE A 290 9.13 17.27 7.32
CA PHE A 290 10.38 16.53 7.12
C PHE A 290 11.62 17.38 7.48
N ASN A 291 11.63 18.67 7.13
CA ASN A 291 12.72 19.55 7.53
C ASN A 291 12.75 19.78 9.05
N ILE A 292 11.58 19.83 9.71
CA ILE A 292 11.51 19.84 11.18
C ILE A 292 12.06 18.52 11.75
N ALA A 293 11.63 17.38 11.21
CA ALA A 293 12.11 16.06 11.64
C ALA A 293 13.64 15.95 11.54
N LYS A 294 14.23 16.45 10.47
CA LYS A 294 15.71 16.48 10.28
C LYS A 294 16.42 17.31 11.35
N SER A 295 15.82 18.40 11.79
CA SER A 295 16.44 19.24 12.87
C SER A 295 16.42 18.57 14.24
N LEU A 296 15.58 17.54 14.42
CA LEU A 296 15.48 16.77 15.66
C LEU A 296 16.43 15.55 15.69
N ILE A 297 17.06 15.21 14.56
CA ILE A 297 17.93 14.04 14.45
C ILE A 297 19.26 14.31 15.12
N ASN A 298 19.67 13.39 16.01
CA ASN A 298 21.06 13.23 16.42
C ASN A 298 21.67 12.06 15.65
N GLU A 299 22.60 12.32 14.77
CA GLU A 299 23.20 11.30 13.88
C GLU A 299 23.95 10.18 14.64
N ASN A 300 24.28 10.39 15.91
CA ASN A 300 24.91 9.36 16.76
C ASN A 300 23.92 8.31 17.28
N ASP A 301 22.62 8.58 17.24
CA ASP A 301 21.60 7.63 17.70
C ASP A 301 21.41 6.51 16.68
N ASP A 302 21.32 5.26 17.14
CA ASP A 302 21.06 4.09 16.30
C ASP A 302 19.55 3.89 16.00
N PHE A 303 18.70 4.57 16.75
CA PHE A 303 17.24 4.53 16.63
C PHE A 303 16.67 5.93 16.82
N TYR A 304 15.89 6.44 15.87
CA TYR A 304 15.35 7.78 15.94
C TYR A 304 13.96 7.80 16.55
N ILE A 305 13.75 8.66 17.55
CA ILE A 305 12.42 8.96 18.12
C ILE A 305 12.18 10.45 17.96
N LEU A 306 11.32 10.82 17.01
CA LEU A 306 11.07 12.20 16.62
C LEU A 306 9.66 12.60 17.07
N ILE A 307 9.56 13.60 17.94
CA ILE A 307 8.32 14.03 18.55
C ILE A 307 8.13 15.53 18.30
N SER A 308 6.97 15.90 17.76
CA SER A 308 6.62 17.32 17.61
C SER A 308 5.10 17.52 17.62
N LYS A 309 4.64 18.62 18.21
CA LYS A 309 3.26 19.11 18.07
C LYS A 309 2.94 19.61 16.66
N GLU A 310 3.97 19.92 15.88
CA GLU A 310 3.83 20.40 14.51
C GLU A 310 3.62 19.28 13.50
N PHE A 311 3.88 18.02 13.85
CA PHE A 311 3.62 16.90 12.99
C PHE A 311 2.12 16.60 12.92
N LYS A 312 1.61 16.33 11.73
CA LYS A 312 0.24 15.82 11.55
C LYS A 312 0.24 14.30 11.70
N GLU A 313 -0.72 13.78 12.47
CA GLU A 313 -0.87 12.34 12.70
C GLU A 313 -0.87 11.55 11.37
N GLY A 314 -1.62 12.00 10.36
CA GLY A 314 -1.70 11.35 9.05
C GLY A 314 -0.41 11.40 8.22
N LEU A 315 0.59 12.19 8.63
CA LEU A 315 1.88 12.30 7.93
C LEU A 315 3.03 11.55 8.64
N CYS A 316 2.85 11.13 9.91
CA CYS A 316 3.91 10.47 10.68
C CYS A 316 4.53 9.27 9.93
N GLY A 317 3.71 8.43 9.29
CA GLY A 317 4.20 7.28 8.52
C GLY A 317 5.01 7.68 7.27
N LEU A 318 4.63 8.77 6.60
CA LEU A 318 5.39 9.30 5.45
C LEU A 318 6.73 9.89 5.90
N LEU A 319 6.74 10.61 7.01
CA LEU A 319 7.96 11.16 7.60
C LEU A 319 8.90 10.04 8.02
N ALA A 320 8.41 9.04 8.75
CA ALA A 320 9.22 7.88 9.16
C ALA A 320 9.84 7.17 7.95
N ASN A 321 9.08 6.93 6.87
CA ASN A 321 9.61 6.36 5.63
C ASN A 321 10.72 7.22 5.00
N LYS A 322 10.55 8.54 4.93
CA LYS A 322 11.58 9.45 4.39
C LYS A 322 12.85 9.42 5.26
N ILE A 323 12.70 9.42 6.59
CA ILE A 323 13.84 9.36 7.52
C ILE A 323 14.60 8.03 7.37
N VAL A 324 13.90 6.89 7.36
CA VAL A 324 14.52 5.57 7.15
C VAL A 324 15.26 5.52 5.81
N SER A 325 14.67 6.07 4.75
CA SER A 325 15.28 6.10 3.42
C SER A 325 16.55 6.96 3.37
N GLU A 326 16.59 8.12 4.07
CA GLU A 326 17.73 9.04 4.05
C GLU A 326 18.84 8.61 5.00
N TYR A 327 18.49 8.19 6.23
CA TYR A 327 19.46 7.92 7.31
C TYR A 327 19.75 6.44 7.54
N ASN A 328 18.93 5.57 6.97
CA ASN A 328 19.17 4.13 7.02
C ASN A 328 19.04 3.51 8.43
N LYS A 329 18.29 4.13 9.33
CA LYS A 329 18.07 3.74 10.72
C LYS A 329 16.58 3.63 11.02
N PRO A 330 16.15 2.73 11.95
CA PRO A 330 14.76 2.65 12.36
C PRO A 330 14.29 3.95 12.99
N CYS A 331 13.02 4.28 12.80
CA CYS A 331 12.48 5.56 13.23
C CYS A 331 11.04 5.43 13.72
N LEU A 332 10.73 6.08 14.85
CA LEU A 332 9.39 6.39 15.33
C LEU A 332 9.15 7.89 15.18
N VAL A 333 8.05 8.27 14.56
CA VAL A 333 7.63 9.66 14.43
C VAL A 333 6.28 9.85 15.10
N PHE A 334 6.19 10.80 16.02
CA PHE A 334 5.00 11.07 16.82
C PHE A 334 4.49 12.49 16.67
N ASN A 335 3.19 12.63 16.47
CA ASN A 335 2.46 13.83 16.82
C ASN A 335 2.18 13.86 18.33
N GLU A 336 2.44 14.98 18.99
CA GLU A 336 2.07 15.20 20.39
C GLU A 336 0.78 16.03 20.48
N SER A 337 -0.28 15.46 21.02
CA SER A 337 -1.55 16.14 21.26
C SER A 337 -2.25 15.59 22.50
N ASP A 338 -2.79 16.47 23.34
CA ASP A 338 -3.63 16.14 24.50
C ASP A 338 -3.05 15.08 25.45
N GLY A 339 -1.72 15.15 25.68
CA GLY A 339 -1.00 14.21 26.54
C GLY A 339 -0.79 12.82 25.91
N LEU A 340 -1.13 12.65 24.63
CA LEU A 340 -0.90 11.47 23.84
C LEU A 340 0.22 11.69 22.82
N LEU A 341 0.95 10.63 22.54
CA LEU A 341 1.87 10.52 21.42
C LEU A 341 1.26 9.53 20.44
N LYS A 342 0.80 10.02 19.29
CA LYS A 342 0.24 9.22 18.21
C LYS A 342 1.22 9.21 17.05
N GLY A 343 1.61 8.04 16.57
CA GLY A 343 2.66 8.00 15.58
C GLY A 343 2.75 6.72 14.77
N SER A 344 3.80 6.67 13.99
CA SER A 344 4.14 5.53 13.14
C SER A 344 5.62 5.20 13.26
N GLY A 345 5.93 3.91 13.26
CA GLY A 345 7.27 3.38 13.17
C GLY A 345 7.57 2.82 11.79
N ARG A 346 8.81 2.98 11.37
CA ARG A 346 9.34 2.36 10.15
C ARG A 346 10.76 1.86 10.38
N SER A 347 11.12 0.79 9.67
CA SER A 347 12.46 0.25 9.66
C SER A 347 12.84 -0.24 8.25
N LYS A 348 14.08 -0.72 8.12
CA LYS A 348 14.52 -1.45 6.94
C LYS A 348 14.11 -2.93 7.00
N GLU A 349 14.35 -3.61 5.88
CA GLU A 349 14.06 -5.03 5.68
C GLU A 349 14.84 -5.96 6.63
N ASP A 350 16.00 -5.54 7.10
CA ASP A 350 16.86 -6.26 8.06
C ASP A 350 16.41 -6.13 9.52
N ILE A 351 15.35 -5.35 9.79
CA ILE A 351 14.86 -5.07 11.13
C ILE A 351 13.36 -5.36 11.23
N ASN A 352 12.98 -6.33 12.06
CA ASN A 352 11.58 -6.56 12.44
C ASN A 352 11.19 -5.62 13.58
N LEU A 353 10.77 -4.41 13.22
CA LEU A 353 10.39 -3.36 14.17
C LEU A 353 9.13 -3.73 14.96
N TYR A 354 8.18 -4.41 14.32
CA TYR A 354 6.95 -4.84 14.98
C TYR A 354 7.24 -5.85 16.10
N GLU A 355 8.01 -6.88 15.81
CA GLU A 355 8.41 -7.87 16.82
C GLU A 355 9.19 -7.22 17.97
N TYR A 356 10.16 -6.36 17.65
CA TYR A 356 10.95 -5.65 18.64
C TYR A 356 10.06 -4.85 19.61
N LEU A 357 9.13 -4.05 19.12
CA LEU A 357 8.24 -3.24 19.95
C LEU A 357 7.14 -4.08 20.64
N SER A 358 6.75 -5.22 20.09
CA SER A 358 5.77 -6.14 20.68
C SER A 358 6.22 -6.68 22.05
N ASN A 359 7.53 -6.79 22.29
CA ASN A 359 8.09 -7.21 23.58
C ASN A 359 7.77 -6.24 24.73
N LYS A 360 7.27 -5.04 24.41
CA LYS A 360 6.85 -4.00 25.36
C LYS A 360 5.48 -3.42 25.00
N LYS A 361 4.59 -4.27 24.51
CA LYS A 361 3.25 -3.88 24.08
C LYS A 361 2.44 -3.17 25.17
N ASP A 362 2.72 -3.46 26.44
CA ASP A 362 2.10 -2.86 27.62
C ASP A 362 2.35 -1.35 27.76
N ILE A 363 3.37 -0.80 27.11
CA ILE A 363 3.63 0.66 27.08
C ILE A 363 2.61 1.39 26.19
N PHE A 364 2.05 0.71 25.19
CA PHE A 364 1.20 1.33 24.19
C PHE A 364 -0.29 1.17 24.52
N LYS A 365 -1.04 2.25 24.36
CA LYS A 365 -2.52 2.19 24.37
C LYS A 365 -3.06 1.46 23.15
N THR A 366 -2.45 1.72 22.00
CA THR A 366 -2.75 1.05 20.75
C THR A 366 -1.43 0.74 20.06
N PHE A 367 -1.30 -0.48 19.56
CA PHE A 367 -0.14 -0.96 18.83
C PHE A 367 -0.56 -2.00 17.81
N GLY A 368 -0.15 -1.82 16.56
CA GLY A 368 -0.42 -2.76 15.47
C GLY A 368 0.45 -2.48 14.26
N GLY A 369 0.53 -3.44 13.35
CA GLY A 369 1.32 -3.31 12.12
C GLY A 369 1.96 -4.61 11.67
N HIS A 370 2.98 -4.51 10.84
CA HIS A 370 3.74 -5.60 10.23
C HIS A 370 5.26 -5.38 10.45
N ASN A 371 6.09 -6.31 10.01
CA ASN A 371 7.52 -6.37 10.31
C ASN A 371 8.27 -5.02 10.28
N GLN A 372 8.09 -4.20 9.24
CA GLN A 372 8.83 -2.95 9.07
C GLN A 372 7.98 -1.69 9.33
N ALA A 373 6.70 -1.85 9.63
CA ALA A 373 5.77 -0.73 9.75
C ALA A 373 4.80 -0.94 10.91
N CYS A 374 4.71 0.02 11.82
CA CYS A 374 3.72 -0.03 12.91
C CYS A 374 3.06 1.32 13.15
N GLY A 375 1.78 1.26 13.57
CA GLY A 375 1.05 2.35 14.15
C GLY A 375 1.02 2.22 15.66
N LEU A 376 1.17 3.31 16.39
CA LEU A 376 1.26 3.25 17.85
C LEU A 376 0.74 4.53 18.52
N VAL A 377 0.14 4.32 19.67
CA VAL A 377 -0.32 5.41 20.56
C VAL A 377 0.16 5.10 21.96
N LEU A 378 0.80 6.07 22.63
CA LEU A 378 1.18 5.95 24.03
C LEU A 378 0.87 7.23 24.80
N LEU A 379 0.78 7.14 26.14
CA LEU A 379 0.73 8.32 27.01
C LEU A 379 2.09 9.02 27.00
N LYS A 380 2.11 10.34 26.99
CA LYS A 380 3.37 11.11 27.06
C LYS A 380 4.18 10.78 28.32
N GLU A 381 3.53 10.45 29.44
CA GLU A 381 4.19 10.03 30.69
C GLU A 381 4.93 8.69 30.56
N ASP A 382 4.52 7.82 29.64
CA ASP A 382 5.17 6.53 29.39
C ASP A 382 6.36 6.62 28.40
N LEU A 383 6.63 7.80 27.83
CA LEU A 383 7.73 8.01 26.89
C LEU A 383 9.07 7.57 27.48
N ASN A 384 9.34 7.87 28.77
CA ASN A 384 10.59 7.48 29.40
C ASN A 384 10.77 5.96 29.47
N LYS A 385 9.70 5.21 29.63
CA LYS A 385 9.74 3.73 29.59
C LYS A 385 10.14 3.21 28.20
N LEU A 386 9.63 3.84 27.14
CA LEU A 386 9.98 3.50 25.76
C LEU A 386 11.46 3.84 25.46
N LEU A 387 11.92 5.03 25.89
CA LEU A 387 13.32 5.44 25.73
C LEU A 387 14.28 4.52 26.49
N GLU A 388 13.97 4.16 27.74
CA GLU A 388 14.74 3.22 28.53
C GLU A 388 14.81 1.84 27.86
N TYR A 389 13.70 1.34 27.34
CA TYR A 389 13.67 0.08 26.61
C TYR A 389 14.58 0.11 25.37
N ILE A 390 14.48 1.13 24.52
CA ILE A 390 15.27 1.25 23.29
C ILE A 390 16.75 1.41 23.59
N ASN A 391 17.12 2.10 24.67
CA ASN A 391 18.50 2.28 25.07
C ASN A 391 19.14 1.00 25.66
N ASN A 392 18.35 0.20 26.37
CA ASN A 392 18.86 -1.02 27.03
C ASN A 392 18.81 -2.25 26.13
N GLU A 393 17.83 -2.34 25.26
CA GLU A 393 17.62 -3.49 24.37
C GLU A 393 17.99 -3.14 22.94
N LYS A 394 19.18 -3.57 22.50
CA LYS A 394 19.58 -3.34 21.10
C LYS A 394 18.66 -4.07 20.14
N ILE A 395 18.19 -3.34 19.14
CA ILE A 395 17.42 -3.94 18.07
C ILE A 395 18.29 -4.92 17.26
N LYS A 396 17.78 -6.13 17.08
CA LYS A 396 18.49 -7.15 16.31
C LYS A 396 18.35 -6.84 14.82
N THR A 397 19.45 -6.79 14.12
CA THR A 397 19.48 -6.78 12.65
C THR A 397 19.64 -8.22 12.16
N SER A 398 18.78 -8.65 11.24
CA SER A 398 19.02 -9.88 10.51
C SER A 398 20.15 -9.67 9.49
N GLU A 399 20.91 -10.73 9.19
CA GLU A 399 21.81 -10.69 8.02
C GLU A 399 20.97 -10.64 6.74
N TYR A 400 20.57 -9.44 6.35
CA TYR A 400 19.86 -9.23 5.10
C TYR A 400 20.83 -9.04 3.96
N LYS A 401 20.79 -9.97 3.02
CA LYS A 401 21.56 -9.93 1.77
C LYS A 401 20.61 -9.68 0.61
N LYS A 402 20.99 -8.79 -0.27
CA LYS A 402 20.21 -8.55 -1.50
C LYS A 402 20.70 -9.48 -2.60
N ASP A 403 19.75 -10.17 -3.22
CA ASP A 403 20.04 -10.95 -4.42
C ASP A 403 20.24 -10.02 -5.61
N VAL A 404 21.26 -10.30 -6.41
CA VAL A 404 21.66 -9.49 -7.56
C VAL A 404 22.00 -10.40 -8.72
N ILE A 405 21.48 -10.10 -9.91
CA ILE A 405 21.71 -10.89 -11.12
C ILE A 405 22.83 -10.22 -11.92
N ASP A 406 23.88 -10.98 -12.23
CA ASP A 406 24.96 -10.54 -13.09
C ASP A 406 24.49 -10.49 -14.54
N VAL A 407 24.74 -9.36 -15.19
CA VAL A 407 24.47 -9.17 -16.62
C VAL A 407 25.66 -8.46 -17.27
N GLU A 408 25.95 -8.83 -18.51
CA GLU A 408 26.92 -8.09 -19.31
C GLU A 408 26.22 -6.84 -19.90
N ILE A 409 27.02 -5.81 -20.15
CA ILE A 409 26.47 -4.52 -20.63
C ILE A 409 25.82 -4.65 -22.02
N GLU A 410 26.31 -5.60 -22.83
CA GLU A 410 25.84 -5.93 -24.18
C GLU A 410 24.49 -6.62 -24.17
N ASP A 411 24.15 -7.30 -23.07
CA ASP A 411 22.87 -8.03 -22.90
C ASP A 411 21.73 -7.09 -22.44
N ILE A 412 22.06 -5.85 -22.09
CA ILE A 412 21.07 -4.87 -21.66
C ILE A 412 20.48 -4.15 -22.86
N ASP A 413 19.38 -4.69 -23.34
CA ASP A 413 18.62 -4.17 -24.46
C ASP A 413 17.11 -4.10 -24.19
N PHE A 414 16.35 -3.71 -25.20
CA PHE A 414 14.89 -3.68 -25.09
C PHE A 414 14.25 -5.07 -24.98
N VAL A 415 14.92 -6.13 -25.45
CA VAL A 415 14.41 -7.52 -25.31
C VAL A 415 14.47 -7.96 -23.86
N LEU A 416 15.58 -7.68 -23.16
CA LEU A 416 15.67 -7.90 -21.71
C LEU A 416 14.63 -7.07 -20.95
N TYR A 417 14.44 -5.81 -21.34
CA TYR A 417 13.47 -4.94 -20.72
C TYR A 417 12.02 -5.43 -20.93
N GLU A 418 11.67 -5.91 -22.11
CA GLU A 418 10.35 -6.53 -22.39
C GLU A 418 10.11 -7.77 -21.55
N LYS A 419 11.12 -8.64 -21.37
CA LYS A 419 11.02 -9.78 -20.45
C LYS A 419 10.75 -9.32 -19.03
N LEU A 420 11.38 -8.22 -18.59
CA LEU A 420 11.13 -7.63 -17.28
C LEU A 420 9.69 -7.09 -17.17
N LEU A 421 9.18 -6.41 -18.19
CA LEU A 421 7.81 -5.92 -18.24
C LEU A 421 6.77 -7.04 -18.13
N ASN A 422 7.04 -8.20 -18.73
CA ASN A 422 6.17 -9.38 -18.65
C ASN A 422 6.08 -9.96 -17.24
N LEU A 423 7.14 -9.79 -16.42
CA LEU A 423 7.15 -10.17 -15.01
C LEU A 423 6.43 -9.17 -14.10
N MET A 424 6.22 -7.92 -14.54
CA MET A 424 5.48 -6.95 -13.73
C MET A 424 4.01 -7.38 -13.51
N PRO A 425 3.37 -6.97 -12.42
CA PRO A 425 3.90 -6.07 -11.37
C PRO A 425 4.88 -6.77 -10.43
N PHE A 426 5.76 -5.99 -9.82
CA PHE A 426 6.61 -6.40 -8.72
C PHE A 426 6.02 -5.91 -7.39
N GLY A 427 6.26 -6.67 -6.31
CA GLY A 427 5.72 -6.40 -4.98
C GLY A 427 6.46 -7.15 -3.88
N THR A 428 5.79 -7.45 -2.80
CA THR A 428 6.39 -8.07 -1.60
C THR A 428 6.84 -9.52 -1.82
N ASP A 429 6.13 -10.27 -2.64
CA ASP A 429 6.34 -11.70 -2.95
C ASP A 429 7.01 -11.95 -4.31
N LEU A 430 7.14 -10.93 -5.16
CA LEU A 430 7.92 -10.93 -6.39
C LEU A 430 8.72 -9.63 -6.47
N LYS A 431 9.92 -9.61 -5.91
CA LYS A 431 10.77 -8.41 -5.86
C LYS A 431 11.31 -8.06 -7.23
N GLU A 432 11.40 -6.76 -7.51
CA GLU A 432 12.06 -6.27 -8.70
C GLU A 432 13.54 -6.65 -8.67
N PRO A 433 14.09 -7.26 -9.76
CA PRO A 433 15.47 -7.71 -9.78
C PRO A 433 16.46 -6.55 -9.77
N LEU A 434 17.50 -6.70 -8.97
CA LEU A 434 18.72 -5.91 -9.03
C LEU A 434 19.68 -6.54 -10.02
N PHE A 435 20.27 -5.74 -10.88
CA PHE A 435 21.30 -6.13 -11.81
C PHE A 435 22.67 -5.62 -11.38
N ARG A 436 23.72 -6.45 -11.54
CA ARG A 436 25.10 -5.99 -11.49
C ARG A 436 25.69 -6.05 -12.89
N ILE A 437 26.24 -4.92 -13.30
CA ILE A 437 27.01 -4.79 -14.53
C ILE A 437 28.48 -4.69 -14.12
N ASN A 438 29.24 -5.73 -14.43
CA ASN A 438 30.71 -5.75 -14.23
C ASN A 438 31.42 -5.01 -15.36
N ASN A 439 32.67 -4.58 -15.11
CA ASN A 439 33.48 -3.85 -16.09
C ASN A 439 32.73 -2.67 -16.70
N PHE A 440 31.94 -1.97 -15.86
CA PHE A 440 31.09 -0.88 -16.30
C PHE A 440 31.92 0.28 -16.86
N THR A 441 31.65 0.67 -18.07
CA THR A 441 32.27 1.79 -18.75
C THR A 441 31.24 2.81 -19.21
N TYR A 442 31.60 4.08 -19.23
CA TYR A 442 30.72 5.14 -19.71
C TYR A 442 31.50 6.14 -20.59
N SER A 443 30.83 6.69 -21.57
CA SER A 443 31.41 7.68 -22.50
C SER A 443 31.43 9.09 -21.92
N LYS A 444 30.47 9.44 -21.08
CA LYS A 444 30.31 10.78 -20.50
C LYS A 444 29.55 10.75 -19.18
N LYS A 445 29.98 11.57 -18.22
CA LYS A 445 29.27 11.87 -16.98
C LYS A 445 28.62 13.25 -17.09
N ILE A 446 27.35 13.34 -16.71
CA ILE A 446 26.55 14.58 -16.70
C ILE A 446 25.96 14.73 -15.29
N MET A 447 25.95 15.97 -14.77
CA MET A 447 25.30 16.28 -13.49
C MET A 447 23.89 16.80 -13.72
N MET A 448 22.88 16.00 -13.38
CA MET A 448 21.47 16.41 -13.43
C MET A 448 21.13 17.28 -12.23
N ALA A 449 20.45 18.41 -12.49
CA ALA A 449 20.11 19.42 -11.47
C ALA A 449 21.31 19.81 -10.57
N TYR A 450 22.53 19.79 -11.13
CA TYR A 450 23.81 20.05 -10.44
C TYR A 450 24.11 19.15 -9.24
N LYS A 451 23.36 18.08 -9.04
CA LYS A 451 23.43 17.23 -7.85
C LYS A 451 23.58 15.73 -8.15
N TYR A 452 22.90 15.24 -9.19
CA TYR A 452 22.74 13.81 -9.43
C TYR A 452 23.55 13.38 -10.66
N PRO A 453 24.48 12.42 -10.52
CA PRO A 453 25.26 11.92 -11.63
C PRO A 453 24.43 11.04 -12.56
N LYS A 454 24.53 11.31 -13.87
CA LYS A 454 24.07 10.44 -14.95
C LYS A 454 25.27 10.06 -15.80
N TYR A 455 25.49 8.78 -15.98
CA TYR A 455 26.57 8.20 -16.79
C TYR A 455 25.97 7.71 -18.11
N LEU A 456 26.41 8.29 -19.23
CA LEU A 456 26.01 7.84 -20.57
C LEU A 456 26.90 6.68 -20.98
N VAL A 457 26.30 5.55 -21.26
CA VAL A 457 27.01 4.30 -21.62
C VAL A 457 27.12 4.21 -23.15
N ASN A 458 25.98 4.10 -23.82
CA ASN A 458 25.86 4.04 -25.27
C ASN A 458 24.57 4.76 -25.73
N ASP A 459 24.15 4.57 -26.98
CA ASP A 459 22.98 5.24 -27.56
C ASP A 459 21.66 4.84 -26.91
N ILE A 460 21.58 3.64 -26.34
CA ILE A 460 20.36 3.09 -25.74
C ILE A 460 20.38 3.00 -24.20
N LEU A 461 21.56 3.09 -23.57
CA LEU A 461 21.72 2.85 -22.12
C LEU A 461 22.41 4.02 -21.43
N SER A 462 21.85 4.40 -20.28
CA SER A 462 22.47 5.31 -19.31
C SER A 462 22.34 4.71 -17.90
N ALA A 463 23.11 5.22 -16.94
CA ALA A 463 22.95 4.90 -15.52
C ALA A 463 22.82 6.20 -14.72
N ILE A 464 21.88 6.27 -13.76
CA ILE A 464 21.61 7.48 -12.99
C ILE A 464 21.54 7.15 -11.49
N SER A 465 22.08 8.02 -10.66
CA SER A 465 21.91 7.93 -9.22
C SER A 465 21.27 9.18 -8.64
N PHE A 466 20.29 8.98 -7.75
CA PHE A 466 19.73 10.02 -6.91
C PHE A 466 20.36 10.06 -5.50
N LYS A 467 21.41 9.27 -5.26
CA LYS A 467 22.18 9.23 -4.01
C LYS A 467 23.49 9.99 -4.19
N SER A 468 23.73 11.01 -3.37
CA SER A 468 24.95 11.83 -3.44
C SER A 468 26.24 11.02 -3.23
N LYS A 469 26.19 9.95 -2.41
CA LYS A 469 27.31 9.04 -2.18
C LYS A 469 27.80 8.33 -3.44
N ASN A 470 26.96 8.22 -4.47
CA ASN A 470 27.28 7.59 -5.75
C ASN A 470 27.84 8.57 -6.80
N ASN A 471 28.25 9.77 -6.39
CA ASN A 471 28.94 10.70 -7.27
C ASN A 471 30.44 10.36 -7.30
N LYS A 472 30.79 9.27 -7.95
CA LYS A 472 32.19 8.78 -8.10
C LYS A 472 32.58 8.84 -9.58
N ASP A 473 33.88 8.87 -9.83
CA ASP A 473 34.46 8.81 -11.19
C ASP A 473 35.21 7.50 -11.42
N ASP A 474 35.60 6.83 -10.35
CA ASP A 474 36.34 5.56 -10.38
C ASP A 474 35.52 4.47 -9.70
N PHE A 475 34.99 3.55 -10.48
CA PHE A 475 34.26 2.36 -10.06
C PHE A 475 34.26 1.34 -11.20
N SER A 476 34.25 0.06 -10.86
CA SER A 476 34.34 -1.05 -11.81
C SER A 476 33.01 -1.75 -12.04
N SER A 477 32.04 -1.58 -11.15
CA SER A 477 30.72 -2.18 -11.33
C SER A 477 29.58 -1.26 -10.85
N VAL A 478 28.42 -1.48 -11.43
CA VAL A 478 27.17 -0.77 -11.11
C VAL A 478 26.13 -1.79 -10.69
N ILE A 479 25.49 -1.56 -9.54
CA ILE A 479 24.32 -2.30 -9.09
C ILE A 479 23.11 -1.40 -9.13
N GLY A 480 22.02 -1.85 -9.79
CA GLY A 480 20.82 -1.04 -9.92
C GLY A 480 19.64 -1.74 -10.59
N TYR A 481 18.55 -1.00 -10.73
CA TYR A 481 17.31 -1.45 -11.38
C TYR A 481 17.27 -0.98 -12.83
N LEU A 482 16.86 -1.85 -13.74
CA LEU A 482 16.65 -1.50 -15.16
C LEU A 482 15.30 -0.80 -15.32
N LYS A 483 15.30 0.41 -15.88
CA LYS A 483 14.12 1.24 -16.11
C LYS A 483 14.13 1.79 -17.53
N LYS A 484 12.97 2.21 -18.03
CA LYS A 484 12.87 3.05 -19.22
C LYS A 484 13.23 4.48 -18.85
N ASP A 485 13.98 5.18 -19.70
CA ASP A 485 14.25 6.62 -19.51
C ASP A 485 12.97 7.41 -19.77
N ASN A 486 12.52 8.19 -18.80
CA ASN A 486 11.27 8.96 -18.89
C ASN A 486 11.34 10.15 -19.84
N TYR A 487 12.54 10.60 -20.19
CA TYR A 487 12.78 11.78 -21.03
C TYR A 487 13.12 11.40 -22.47
N HIS A 488 13.65 10.19 -22.68
CA HIS A 488 14.10 9.70 -23.98
C HIS A 488 13.44 8.36 -24.29
N LYS A 489 12.39 8.37 -25.12
CA LYS A 489 11.53 7.19 -25.39
C LYS A 489 12.27 5.92 -25.86
N ASN A 490 13.44 6.08 -26.47
CA ASN A 490 14.25 4.98 -27.01
C ASN A 490 15.51 4.73 -26.18
N GLN A 491 15.49 5.04 -24.87
CA GLN A 491 16.59 4.79 -23.96
C GLN A 491 16.15 4.03 -22.73
N LEU A 492 17.06 3.20 -22.24
CA LEU A 492 17.00 2.50 -20.97
C LEU A 492 17.92 3.19 -19.95
N SER A 493 17.62 3.04 -18.70
CA SER A 493 18.42 3.60 -17.63
C SER A 493 18.58 2.61 -16.48
N ILE A 494 19.79 2.44 -15.97
CA ILE A 494 20.03 1.78 -14.69
C ILE A 494 19.86 2.81 -13.57
N LEU A 495 18.86 2.61 -12.72
CA LEU A 495 18.71 3.38 -11.49
C LEU A 495 19.69 2.82 -10.44
N ILE A 496 20.78 3.52 -10.23
CA ILE A 496 21.93 3.06 -9.42
C ILE A 496 21.56 2.99 -7.93
N GLU A 497 21.68 1.82 -7.36
CA GLU A 497 21.66 1.57 -5.90
C GLU A 497 23.04 1.70 -5.29
N ASP A 498 24.06 1.11 -5.92
CA ASP A 498 25.43 1.09 -5.43
C ASP A 498 26.48 1.09 -6.54
N LEU A 499 27.68 1.58 -6.23
CA LEU A 499 28.86 1.61 -7.10
C LEU A 499 30.04 0.95 -6.37
N SER A 500 30.67 -0.05 -6.98
CA SER A 500 31.84 -0.74 -6.42
C SER A 500 33.04 -0.78 -7.36
#